data_444c4bcd33cdcf1fdee40f4b6d29afaf
#
_entry.id   444c4bcd33cdcf1fdee40f4b6d29afaf
#
_cell.length_a   1.000
_cell.length_b   1.000
_cell.length_c   1.000
_cell.angle_alpha   90.00
_cell.angle_beta   90.00
_cell.angle_gamma   90.00
#
_symmetry.space_group_name_H-M   'P 1'
#
loop_
_entity.id
_entity.type
_entity.pdbx_description
1 polymer ?
#
loop_
_entity_poly.entity_id
_entity_poly.type
_entity_poly.pdbx_seq_one_letter_code
_entity_poly.pdbx_strand_id
1 'polypeptide(L)'
;MKLLGELGATISIDEGTVSKGSGITVDPRTVNQHIAPYELVKTMRASILVLGPLLARFGAAEVSLPGGCAIGSRPVEQHIKGLQALGAEITVENGFIKASAKRLKGARYVFDMVSVTGTENVMMAAALAEGTTVLENAAMEPEVTDLADCLIALGAKIEGAGTSRITV
;
A
#
# COMPACT_ATOMS: atom_id res chain seq x y z
N MET A 1 13.57 -3.44 -2.35
CA MET A 1 14.53 -2.89 -1.36
C MET A 1 15.00 -1.49 -1.69
N LYS A 2 15.44 -1.15 -2.92
CA LYS A 2 15.91 0.22 -3.25
C LYS A 2 14.89 1.31 -2.87
N LEU A 3 13.61 1.13 -3.22
CA LEU A 3 12.56 2.12 -2.90
C LEU A 3 12.43 2.34 -1.39
N LEU A 4 12.40 1.28 -0.59
CA LEU A 4 12.30 1.41 0.87
C LEU A 4 13.54 2.11 1.46
N GLY A 5 14.72 1.82 0.93
CA GLY A 5 15.96 2.53 1.34
C GLY A 5 15.92 4.02 1.01
N GLU A 6 15.43 4.41 -0.17
CA GLU A 6 15.26 5.82 -0.55
C GLU A 6 14.20 6.53 0.30
N LEU A 7 13.18 5.82 0.75
CA LEU A 7 12.21 6.34 1.71
C LEU A 7 12.79 6.49 3.13
N GLY A 8 14.01 5.97 3.36
CA GLY A 8 14.75 6.10 4.61
C GLY A 8 14.69 4.85 5.50
N ALA A 9 14.15 3.72 5.04
CA ALA A 9 14.20 2.48 5.81
C ALA A 9 15.62 1.93 5.88
N THR A 10 16.03 1.46 7.05
CA THR A 10 17.28 0.73 7.20
C THR A 10 17.05 -0.75 6.87
N ILE A 11 17.84 -1.27 5.93
CA ILE A 11 17.71 -2.66 5.46
C ILE A 11 19.04 -3.38 5.70
N SER A 12 18.99 -4.48 6.44
CA SER A 12 20.12 -5.39 6.62
C SER A 12 19.81 -6.77 6.03
N ILE A 13 20.81 -7.37 5.42
CA ILE A 13 20.72 -8.70 4.85
C ILE A 13 21.70 -9.57 5.62
N ASP A 14 21.19 -10.57 6.33
CA ASP A 14 21.98 -11.56 7.00
C ASP A 14 22.29 -12.69 6.01
N GLU A 15 23.55 -12.85 5.64
CA GLU A 15 24.02 -14.00 4.87
C GLU A 15 23.89 -15.24 5.76
N GLY A 16 22.76 -15.96 5.59
CA GLY A 16 22.52 -17.20 6.31
C GLY A 16 23.47 -18.30 5.87
N THR A 17 23.67 -19.30 6.73
CA THR A 17 24.32 -20.55 6.33
C THR A 17 23.40 -21.33 5.39
N VAL A 18 23.97 -22.23 4.56
CA VAL A 18 23.26 -23.07 3.57
C VAL A 18 22.01 -23.78 4.13
N SER A 19 21.93 -23.97 5.45
CA SER A 19 20.81 -24.61 6.14
C SER A 19 19.73 -23.64 6.65
N LYS A 20 19.95 -22.32 6.72
CA LYS A 20 19.01 -21.37 7.32
C LYS A 20 18.45 -20.32 6.35
N GLY A 21 18.92 -20.27 5.11
CA GLY A 21 18.55 -19.21 4.17
C GLY A 21 19.05 -17.82 4.61
N SER A 22 18.91 -16.83 3.72
CA SER A 22 19.26 -15.44 4.02
C SER A 22 18.07 -14.74 4.68
N GLY A 23 18.31 -14.04 5.77
CA GLY A 23 17.33 -13.18 6.44
C GLY A 23 17.40 -11.74 5.93
N ILE A 24 16.25 -11.09 5.82
CA ILE A 24 16.17 -9.66 5.53
C ILE A 24 15.47 -8.98 6.70
N THR A 25 16.16 -8.02 7.31
CA THR A 25 15.57 -7.17 8.35
C THR A 25 15.33 -5.79 7.78
N VAL A 26 14.09 -5.29 7.92
CA VAL A 26 13.71 -3.94 7.50
C VAL A 26 13.30 -3.16 8.75
N ASP A 27 14.03 -2.09 9.04
CA ASP A 27 13.68 -1.16 10.12
C ASP A 27 13.03 0.09 9.52
N PRO A 28 11.72 0.28 9.70
CA PRO A 28 10.97 1.41 9.14
C PRO A 28 11.01 2.66 10.04
N ARG A 29 11.66 2.62 11.21
CA ARG A 29 11.67 3.74 12.17
C ARG A 29 12.37 4.98 11.63
N THR A 30 13.31 4.78 10.71
CA THR A 30 14.09 5.83 10.09
C THR A 30 13.46 6.38 8.79
N VAL A 31 12.30 5.86 8.37
CA VAL A 31 11.57 6.38 7.21
C VAL A 31 11.14 7.83 7.47
N ASN A 32 11.62 8.73 6.63
CA ASN A 32 11.42 10.18 6.73
C ASN A 32 11.06 10.84 5.39
N GLN A 33 11.02 10.06 4.31
CA GLN A 33 10.64 10.52 2.98
C GLN A 33 9.26 9.94 2.62
N HIS A 34 8.46 10.75 1.96
CA HIS A 34 7.12 10.37 1.49
C HIS A 34 6.95 10.54 -0.03
N ILE A 35 8.09 10.65 -0.74
CA ILE A 35 8.13 10.80 -2.20
C ILE A 35 8.75 9.55 -2.81
N ALA A 36 8.02 8.86 -3.69
CA ALA A 36 8.52 7.73 -4.48
C ALA A 36 8.80 8.20 -5.91
N PRO A 37 10.07 8.42 -6.29
CA PRO A 37 10.44 9.02 -7.56
C PRO A 37 10.26 8.06 -8.74
N TYR A 38 10.06 8.62 -9.93
CA TYR A 38 9.81 7.89 -11.17
C TYR A 38 10.87 6.82 -11.47
N GLU A 39 12.15 7.13 -11.25
CA GLU A 39 13.25 6.20 -11.54
C GLU A 39 13.15 4.86 -10.80
N LEU A 40 12.54 4.86 -9.63
CA LEU A 40 12.29 3.64 -8.84
C LEU A 40 10.95 3.00 -9.17
N VAL A 41 9.90 3.82 -9.37
CA VAL A 41 8.55 3.33 -9.62
C VAL A 41 8.42 2.71 -11.03
N LYS A 42 9.10 3.29 -12.05
CA LYS A 42 9.04 2.79 -13.43
C LYS A 42 9.50 1.35 -13.61
N THR A 43 10.37 0.88 -12.72
CA THR A 43 10.95 -0.47 -12.79
C THR A 43 10.12 -1.53 -12.10
N MET A 44 9.22 -1.11 -11.20
CA MET A 44 8.43 -2.03 -10.38
C MET A 44 7.05 -1.43 -10.08
N ARG A 45 6.00 -1.98 -10.70
CA ARG A 45 4.62 -1.50 -10.51
C ARG A 45 4.13 -1.58 -9.07
N ALA A 46 4.58 -2.59 -8.32
CA ALA A 46 4.26 -2.73 -6.90
C ALA A 46 4.69 -1.53 -6.05
N SER A 47 5.50 -0.62 -6.62
CA SER A 47 5.87 0.63 -5.95
C SER A 47 4.67 1.51 -5.60
N ILE A 48 3.52 1.36 -6.29
CA ILE A 48 2.27 2.05 -5.94
C ILE A 48 1.77 1.67 -4.54
N LEU A 49 2.13 0.51 -4.03
CA LEU A 49 1.71 0.02 -2.72
C LEU A 49 2.24 0.86 -1.54
N VAL A 50 3.24 1.70 -1.76
CA VAL A 50 3.70 2.62 -0.71
C VAL A 50 2.77 3.80 -0.48
N LEU A 51 1.84 4.08 -1.43
CA LEU A 51 0.94 5.24 -1.38
C LEU A 51 0.06 5.23 -0.13
N GLY A 52 -0.64 4.14 0.12
CA GLY A 52 -1.55 4.00 1.27
C GLY A 52 -0.83 4.09 2.62
N PRO A 53 0.21 3.28 2.86
CA PRO A 53 0.96 3.31 4.12
C PRO A 53 1.62 4.66 4.40
N LEU A 54 2.23 5.31 3.39
CA LEU A 54 2.85 6.63 3.56
C LEU A 54 1.80 7.69 3.90
N LEU A 55 0.68 7.70 3.17
CA LEU A 55 -0.41 8.62 3.43
C LEU A 55 -0.99 8.44 4.83
N ALA A 56 -1.27 7.19 5.22
CA ALA A 56 -1.86 6.89 6.52
C ALA A 56 -0.92 7.24 7.69
N ARG A 57 0.39 7.05 7.52
CA ARG A 57 1.39 7.30 8.56
C ARG A 57 1.81 8.76 8.65
N PHE A 58 2.02 9.42 7.51
CA PHE A 58 2.61 10.77 7.47
C PHE A 58 1.62 11.88 7.11
N GLY A 59 0.40 11.51 6.69
CA GLY A 59 -0.60 12.46 6.21
C GLY A 59 -0.33 13.02 4.81
N ALA A 60 0.76 12.60 4.17
CA ALA A 60 1.10 12.99 2.81
C ALA A 60 1.89 11.87 2.11
N ALA A 61 1.68 11.72 0.81
CA ALA A 61 2.45 10.83 -0.04
C ALA A 61 2.47 11.36 -1.48
N GLU A 62 3.62 11.27 -2.13
CA GLU A 62 3.79 11.61 -3.54
C GLU A 62 4.44 10.43 -4.25
N VAL A 63 3.70 9.77 -5.12
CA VAL A 63 4.16 8.57 -5.82
C VAL A 63 4.05 8.79 -7.31
N SER A 64 5.15 8.61 -8.03
CA SER A 64 5.14 8.70 -9.48
C SER A 64 4.17 7.67 -10.07
N LEU A 65 3.49 8.04 -11.15
CA LEU A 65 2.73 7.08 -11.94
C LEU A 65 3.66 5.99 -12.46
N PRO A 66 3.28 4.72 -12.33
CA PRO A 66 4.08 3.64 -12.90
C PRO A 66 4.14 3.82 -14.42
N GLY A 67 5.34 3.75 -14.99
CA GLY A 67 5.54 3.78 -16.43
C GLY A 67 4.73 2.69 -17.13
N GLY A 68 4.39 2.89 -18.40
CA GLY A 68 3.64 1.91 -19.19
C GLY A 68 4.30 0.53 -19.15
N CYS A 69 3.58 -0.45 -18.64
CA CYS A 69 4.00 -1.84 -18.68
C CYS A 69 3.59 -2.43 -20.03
N ALA A 70 4.43 -3.27 -20.64
CA ALA A 70 4.13 -4.00 -21.87
C ALA A 70 2.88 -4.90 -21.78
N ILE A 71 2.31 -5.06 -20.57
CA ILE A 71 1.15 -5.92 -20.29
C ILE A 71 -0.18 -5.11 -20.23
N GLY A 72 -0.19 -3.84 -20.64
CA GLY A 72 -1.41 -3.00 -20.73
C GLY A 72 -1.57 -2.01 -19.55
N SER A 73 -2.53 -1.08 -19.71
CA SER A 73 -2.90 -0.10 -18.70
C SER A 73 -3.69 -0.78 -17.59
N ARG A 74 -3.07 -1.01 -16.43
CA ARG A 74 -3.85 -1.34 -15.23
C ARG A 74 -4.12 -0.04 -14.48
N PRO A 75 -5.38 0.34 -14.31
CA PRO A 75 -5.73 1.62 -13.74
C PRO A 75 -5.30 1.72 -12.28
N VAL A 76 -4.57 2.78 -11.94
CA VAL A 76 -4.30 3.16 -10.53
C VAL A 76 -5.55 3.73 -9.85
N GLU A 77 -6.64 3.84 -10.60
CA GLU A 77 -7.91 4.44 -10.16
C GLU A 77 -8.50 3.78 -8.92
N GLN A 78 -8.39 2.45 -8.80
CA GLN A 78 -8.91 1.74 -7.62
C GLN A 78 -8.16 2.13 -6.34
N HIS A 79 -6.84 2.38 -6.44
CA HIS A 79 -6.05 2.90 -5.32
C HIS A 79 -6.51 4.31 -4.94
N ILE A 80 -6.66 5.19 -5.93
CA ILE A 80 -7.05 6.58 -5.73
C ILE A 80 -8.45 6.66 -5.12
N LYS A 81 -9.46 6.02 -5.74
CA LYS A 81 -10.84 6.02 -5.26
C LYS A 81 -10.98 5.44 -3.86
N GLY A 82 -10.27 4.34 -3.58
CA GLY A 82 -10.29 3.72 -2.26
C GLY A 82 -9.74 4.65 -1.18
N LEU A 83 -8.59 5.30 -1.43
CA LEU A 83 -8.02 6.25 -0.48
C LEU A 83 -8.85 7.53 -0.35
N GLN A 84 -9.47 8.01 -1.45
CA GLN A 84 -10.41 9.12 -1.39
C GLN A 84 -11.66 8.79 -0.56
N ALA A 85 -12.16 7.55 -0.64
CA ALA A 85 -13.27 7.10 0.22
C ALA A 85 -12.90 7.16 1.70
N LEU A 86 -11.63 6.94 2.05
CA LEU A 86 -11.10 7.12 3.41
C LEU A 86 -10.84 8.59 3.78
N GLY A 87 -11.20 9.55 2.91
CA GLY A 87 -11.07 10.98 3.15
C GLY A 87 -9.76 11.61 2.69
N ALA A 88 -9.00 10.97 1.82
CA ALA A 88 -7.81 11.55 1.22
C ALA A 88 -8.17 12.57 0.12
N GLU A 89 -7.44 13.67 0.07
CA GLU A 89 -7.39 14.57 -1.07
C GLU A 89 -6.28 14.08 -2.01
N ILE A 90 -6.65 13.76 -3.26
CA ILE A 90 -5.68 13.19 -4.22
C ILE A 90 -5.79 13.93 -5.54
N THR A 91 -4.65 14.40 -6.04
CA THR A 91 -4.48 14.96 -7.39
C THR A 91 -3.47 14.14 -8.19
N VAL A 92 -3.61 14.17 -9.51
CA VAL A 92 -2.63 13.57 -10.42
C VAL A 92 -2.06 14.69 -11.29
N GLU A 93 -0.83 15.05 -11.02
CA GLU A 93 -0.16 16.19 -11.64
C GLU A 93 1.28 15.87 -12.00
N ASN A 94 1.73 16.29 -13.18
CA ASN A 94 3.12 16.13 -13.64
C ASN A 94 3.64 14.68 -13.56
N GLY A 95 2.76 13.69 -13.75
CA GLY A 95 3.13 12.28 -13.68
C GLY A 95 3.23 11.73 -12.26
N PHE A 96 2.75 12.45 -11.24
CA PHE A 96 2.70 12.03 -9.85
C PHE A 96 1.27 11.96 -9.32
N ILE A 97 1.01 10.97 -8.48
CA ILE A 97 -0.13 10.91 -7.59
C ILE A 97 0.28 11.62 -6.30
N LYS A 98 -0.35 12.74 -6.01
CA LYS A 98 -0.14 13.50 -4.77
C LYS A 98 -1.34 13.29 -3.88
N ALA A 99 -1.12 12.72 -2.72
CA ALA A 99 -2.15 12.43 -1.74
C ALA A 99 -1.87 13.14 -0.42
N SER A 100 -2.92 13.70 0.18
CA SER A 100 -2.86 14.31 1.50
C SER A 100 -4.11 13.99 2.31
N ALA A 101 -3.95 13.83 3.61
CA ALA A 101 -5.04 13.68 4.57
C ALA A 101 -4.58 14.13 5.95
N LYS A 102 -5.38 14.92 6.64
CA LYS A 102 -5.10 15.22 8.05
C LYS A 102 -5.16 13.93 8.89
N ARG A 103 -6.15 13.10 8.63
CA ARG A 103 -6.32 11.76 9.16
C ARG A 103 -7.31 10.97 8.29
N LEU A 104 -6.97 9.74 7.98
CA LEU A 104 -7.89 8.85 7.28
C LEU A 104 -8.98 8.37 8.22
N LYS A 105 -10.19 8.19 7.68
CA LYS A 105 -11.37 7.73 8.42
C LYS A 105 -11.92 6.48 7.79
N GLY A 106 -12.41 5.59 8.64
CA GLY A 106 -13.11 4.38 8.20
C GLY A 106 -14.29 4.72 7.29
N ALA A 107 -14.46 3.94 6.25
CA ALA A 107 -15.51 4.12 5.25
C ALA A 107 -15.93 2.78 4.64
N ARG A 108 -17.10 2.77 3.99
CA ARG A 108 -17.47 1.67 3.10
C ARG A 108 -17.00 2.02 1.69
N TYR A 109 -16.20 1.15 1.10
CA TYR A 109 -15.74 1.29 -0.27
C TYR A 109 -16.01 0.01 -1.07
N VAL A 110 -16.59 0.15 -2.24
CA VAL A 110 -16.86 -0.95 -3.19
C VAL A 110 -15.92 -0.77 -4.37
N PHE A 111 -15.08 -1.76 -4.63
CA PHE A 111 -14.20 -1.74 -5.81
C PHE A 111 -15.02 -1.88 -7.09
N ASP A 112 -14.85 -0.98 -8.06
CA ASP A 112 -15.51 -1.05 -9.37
C ASP A 112 -15.11 -2.33 -10.12
N MET A 113 -13.87 -2.76 -9.90
CA MET A 113 -13.30 -4.02 -10.41
C MET A 113 -12.39 -4.63 -9.35
N VAL A 114 -12.33 -5.94 -9.30
CA VAL A 114 -11.39 -6.65 -8.42
C VAL A 114 -9.96 -6.23 -8.74
N SER A 115 -9.23 -5.83 -7.72
CA SER A 115 -7.83 -5.39 -7.83
C SER A 115 -7.04 -5.86 -6.61
N VAL A 116 -6.07 -6.75 -6.82
CA VAL A 116 -5.20 -7.27 -5.76
C VAL A 116 -4.47 -6.11 -5.07
N THR A 117 -3.64 -5.39 -5.83
CA THR A 117 -2.85 -4.28 -5.27
C THR A 117 -3.70 -3.11 -4.80
N GLY A 118 -4.89 -2.89 -5.39
CA GLY A 118 -5.87 -1.91 -4.89
C GLY A 118 -6.38 -2.29 -3.51
N THR A 119 -6.78 -3.56 -3.33
CA THR A 119 -7.24 -4.11 -2.04
C THR A 119 -6.14 -4.01 -0.98
N GLU A 120 -4.93 -4.45 -1.30
CA GLU A 120 -3.77 -4.39 -0.40
C GLU A 120 -3.47 -2.96 0.04
N ASN A 121 -3.42 -2.02 -0.90
CA ASN A 121 -3.08 -0.63 -0.62
C ASN A 121 -4.11 0.04 0.29
N VAL A 122 -5.41 -0.14 -0.03
CA VAL A 122 -6.49 0.45 0.79
C VAL A 122 -6.58 -0.24 2.15
N MET A 123 -6.36 -1.55 2.23
CA MET A 123 -6.34 -2.30 3.49
C MET A 123 -5.20 -1.83 4.41
N MET A 124 -3.99 -1.62 3.88
CA MET A 124 -2.87 -1.06 4.65
C MET A 124 -3.16 0.35 5.17
N ALA A 125 -3.80 1.19 4.35
CA ALA A 125 -4.20 2.53 4.79
C ALA A 125 -5.29 2.48 5.86
N ALA A 126 -6.28 1.59 5.69
CA ALA A 126 -7.39 1.40 6.61
C ALA A 126 -6.93 0.91 7.99
N ALA A 127 -5.85 0.12 8.05
CA ALA A 127 -5.29 -0.36 9.32
C ALA A 127 -4.84 0.77 10.26
N LEU A 128 -4.58 1.97 9.74
CA LEU A 128 -4.21 3.15 10.52
C LEU A 128 -5.31 4.24 10.52
N ALA A 129 -6.44 4.02 9.84
CA ALA A 129 -7.55 4.97 9.80
C ALA A 129 -8.36 4.94 11.11
N GLU A 130 -9.07 6.04 11.40
CA GLU A 130 -10.00 6.10 12.53
C GLU A 130 -11.35 5.46 12.18
N GLY A 131 -11.82 4.55 13.02
CA GLY A 131 -13.10 3.88 12.83
C GLY A 131 -12.99 2.59 12.03
N THR A 132 -14.07 2.16 11.42
CA THR A 132 -14.14 0.89 10.70
C THR A 132 -14.23 1.12 9.20
N THR A 133 -13.42 0.38 8.45
CA THR A 133 -13.48 0.34 6.98
C THR A 133 -14.07 -0.99 6.53
N VAL A 134 -14.99 -0.93 5.57
CA VAL A 134 -15.54 -2.12 4.91
C VAL A 134 -15.19 -2.04 3.42
N LEU A 135 -14.40 -2.98 2.95
CA LEU A 135 -14.03 -3.15 1.56
C LEU A 135 -14.92 -4.23 0.94
N GLU A 136 -15.62 -3.91 -0.14
CA GLU A 136 -16.47 -4.84 -0.89
C GLU A 136 -15.96 -5.00 -2.32
N ASN A 137 -16.26 -6.15 -2.92
CA ASN A 137 -15.66 -6.59 -4.18
C ASN A 137 -14.11 -6.62 -4.10
N ALA A 138 -13.60 -6.95 -2.90
CA ALA A 138 -12.18 -7.06 -2.62
C ALA A 138 -11.57 -8.28 -3.34
N ALA A 139 -10.29 -8.23 -3.60
CA ALA A 139 -9.53 -9.36 -4.11
C ALA A 139 -9.41 -10.46 -3.04
N MET A 140 -9.42 -11.72 -3.49
CA MET A 140 -9.43 -12.90 -2.62
C MET A 140 -8.16 -13.75 -2.78
N GLU A 141 -7.19 -13.26 -3.53
CA GLU A 141 -5.93 -13.95 -3.80
C GLU A 141 -5.12 -14.19 -2.52
N PRO A 142 -4.31 -15.25 -2.48
CA PRO A 142 -3.55 -15.65 -1.29
C PRO A 142 -2.68 -14.52 -0.71
N GLU A 143 -2.10 -13.68 -1.56
CA GLU A 143 -1.26 -12.55 -1.14
C GLU A 143 -2.04 -11.50 -0.34
N VAL A 144 -3.33 -11.31 -0.60
CA VAL A 144 -4.20 -10.42 0.19
C VAL A 144 -4.42 -10.99 1.58
N THR A 145 -4.60 -12.31 1.68
CA THR A 145 -4.74 -12.99 2.97
C THR A 145 -3.44 -12.96 3.76
N ASP A 146 -2.31 -13.21 3.11
CA ASP A 146 -0.97 -13.15 3.73
C ASP A 146 -0.67 -11.75 4.27
N LEU A 147 -0.99 -10.70 3.51
CA LEU A 147 -0.88 -9.31 3.99
C LEU A 147 -1.80 -9.05 5.19
N ALA A 148 -3.04 -9.52 5.15
CA ALA A 148 -3.96 -9.34 6.28
C ALA A 148 -3.43 -10.02 7.55
N ASP A 149 -2.91 -11.24 7.44
CA ASP A 149 -2.29 -11.97 8.55
C ASP A 149 -1.08 -11.23 9.11
N CYS A 150 -0.24 -10.66 8.24
CA CYS A 150 0.88 -9.80 8.64
C CYS A 150 0.38 -8.57 9.40
N LEU A 151 -0.63 -7.86 8.90
CA LEU A 151 -1.19 -6.68 9.57
C LEU A 151 -1.84 -7.04 10.92
N ILE A 152 -2.53 -8.18 11.01
CA ILE A 152 -3.10 -8.69 12.26
C ILE A 152 -1.98 -8.97 13.28
N ALA A 153 -0.89 -9.61 12.84
CA ALA A 153 0.27 -9.85 13.70
C ALA A 153 0.92 -8.55 14.19
N LEU A 154 0.80 -7.46 13.43
CA LEU A 154 1.23 -6.11 13.81
C LEU A 154 0.20 -5.36 14.68
N GLY A 155 -0.96 -5.96 14.96
CA GLY A 155 -1.98 -5.41 15.84
C GLY A 155 -3.22 -4.82 15.17
N ALA A 156 -3.35 -4.91 13.84
CA ALA A 156 -4.57 -4.52 13.15
C ALA A 156 -5.71 -5.50 13.46
N LYS A 157 -6.95 -5.01 13.38
CA LYS A 157 -8.16 -5.83 13.49
C LYS A 157 -8.75 -6.00 12.11
N ILE A 158 -8.59 -7.17 11.51
CA ILE A 158 -9.05 -7.45 10.15
C ILE A 158 -9.88 -8.74 10.16
N GLU A 159 -11.04 -8.69 9.53
CA GLU A 159 -11.94 -9.84 9.36
C GLU A 159 -12.31 -9.99 7.89
N GLY A 160 -12.56 -11.22 7.44
CA GLY A 160 -13.04 -11.51 6.09
C GLY A 160 -11.95 -11.53 5.01
N ALA A 161 -10.65 -11.51 5.36
CA ALA A 161 -9.59 -11.73 4.38
C ALA A 161 -9.79 -13.07 3.65
N GLY A 162 -9.51 -13.10 2.34
CA GLY A 162 -9.80 -14.26 1.49
C GLY A 162 -11.27 -14.35 1.02
N THR A 163 -12.10 -13.36 1.36
CA THR A 163 -13.47 -13.21 0.83
C THR A 163 -13.60 -11.88 0.08
N SER A 164 -14.71 -11.71 -0.66
CA SER A 164 -14.99 -10.46 -1.37
C SER A 164 -15.34 -9.28 -0.45
N ARG A 165 -15.43 -9.50 0.87
CA ARG A 165 -15.74 -8.46 1.86
C ARG A 165 -14.74 -8.53 3.01
N ILE A 166 -13.96 -7.47 3.17
CA ILE A 166 -12.96 -7.33 4.22
C ILE A 166 -13.37 -6.16 5.13
N THR A 167 -13.29 -6.38 6.44
CA THR A 167 -13.53 -5.35 7.45
C THR A 167 -12.23 -5.09 8.21
N VAL A 168 -11.84 -3.83 8.31
CA VAL A 168 -10.62 -3.37 8.97
C VAL A 168 -10.97 -2.39 10.08
#